data_3725057617ed56f3351a71ce91a8d025
#
_entry.id   3725057617ed56f3351a71ce91a8d025
#
_cell.length_a   1.000
_cell.length_b   1.000
_cell.length_c   1.000
_cell.angle_alpha   90.00
_cell.angle_beta   90.00
_cell.angle_gamma   90.00
#
_symmetry.space_group_name_H-M   'P 1'
#
loop_
_entity.id
_entity.type
_entity.pdbx_description
1 polymer ?
#
loop_
_entity_poly.entity_id
_entity_poly.type
_entity_poly.pdbx_seq_one_letter_code
_entity_poly.pdbx_strand_id
1 'polypeptide(L)'
;LPHYHEPAQREIFIIKFSNTWPLVTGLLENQFSVIAEHCLSIAFDCEKTMTSIAQNFHTESEIGLNKQINVELYASNLYLSMAAYFDRHDVALPGFANFFRRQSDEERQHAMKLIKYQNLRGGRKPSSDDWGSGLEAMTAALALEKSVNQGLLELHAIAEHHKDCNMCDFLADEFLKEQVEAINRLSQHVTSLSRLGPGVGEYLFDNLTLSGKSL
;
A
#
# COMPACT_ATOMS: atom_id res chain seq x y z
N LEU A 1 -35.86 -7.14 -35.10
CA LEU A 1 -35.59 -7.53 -33.70
C LEU A 1 -34.08 -7.48 -33.50
N PRO A 2 -33.51 -6.54 -32.67
CA PRO A 2 -32.09 -6.48 -32.37
C PRO A 2 -31.78 -7.48 -31.24
N HIS A 3 -30.73 -8.26 -31.42
CA HIS A 3 -30.15 -9.15 -30.42
C HIS A 3 -29.55 -8.30 -29.27
N TYR A 4 -30.06 -8.54 -28.07
CA TYR A 4 -29.41 -8.09 -26.83
C TYR A 4 -28.17 -8.94 -26.62
N HIS A 5 -27.00 -8.31 -26.60
CA HIS A 5 -25.77 -8.89 -26.08
C HIS A 5 -25.85 -8.85 -24.55
N GLU A 6 -25.76 -10.01 -23.91
CA GLU A 6 -25.53 -10.14 -22.48
C GLU A 6 -24.21 -9.47 -22.09
N PRO A 7 -24.17 -8.74 -20.97
CA PRO A 7 -22.92 -8.19 -20.44
C PRO A 7 -22.05 -9.33 -19.91
N ALA A 8 -20.81 -9.38 -20.38
CA ALA A 8 -19.78 -10.31 -19.94
C ALA A 8 -19.68 -10.30 -18.41
N GLN A 9 -19.69 -11.50 -17.82
CA GLN A 9 -19.45 -11.73 -16.40
C GLN A 9 -18.09 -11.16 -16.01
N ARG A 10 -18.10 -10.19 -15.11
CA ARG A 10 -16.90 -9.60 -14.52
C ARG A 10 -16.36 -10.60 -13.50
N GLU A 11 -15.25 -11.23 -13.81
CA GLU A 11 -14.48 -11.98 -12.82
C GLU A 11 -13.95 -11.03 -11.76
N ILE A 12 -14.42 -11.21 -10.53
CA ILE A 12 -13.91 -10.54 -9.35
C ILE A 12 -12.56 -11.19 -9.06
N PHE A 13 -11.47 -10.44 -9.29
CA PHE A 13 -10.13 -10.82 -8.84
C PHE A 13 -10.08 -10.76 -7.31
N ILE A 14 -10.53 -11.82 -6.65
CA ILE A 14 -10.25 -12.08 -5.24
C ILE A 14 -8.82 -12.60 -5.18
N ILE A 15 -7.91 -11.80 -4.65
CA ILE A 15 -6.55 -12.25 -4.31
C ILE A 15 -6.71 -13.31 -3.22
N LYS A 16 -6.67 -14.59 -3.58
CA LYS A 16 -6.59 -15.70 -2.63
C LYS A 16 -5.19 -15.76 -2.07
N PHE A 17 -5.03 -15.28 -0.84
CA PHE A 17 -3.87 -15.64 -0.04
C PHE A 17 -3.98 -17.12 0.35
N SER A 18 -2.92 -17.88 0.06
CA SER A 18 -2.84 -19.30 0.39
C SER A 18 -2.81 -19.50 1.91
N ASN A 19 -3.61 -20.46 2.38
CA ASN A 19 -3.89 -20.87 3.76
C ASN A 19 -2.64 -21.28 4.54
N THR A 20 -1.95 -20.37 5.21
CA THR A 20 -0.91 -20.75 6.15
C THR A 20 -0.89 -19.98 7.48
N TRP A 21 -1.81 -19.04 7.72
CA TRP A 21 -1.88 -18.38 9.04
C TRP A 21 -3.32 -17.97 9.41
N PRO A 22 -3.99 -18.74 10.31
CA PRO A 22 -5.42 -18.54 10.61
C PRO A 22 -5.75 -17.32 11.49
N LEU A 23 -4.78 -16.67 12.13
CA LEU A 23 -5.04 -15.58 13.09
C LEU A 23 -4.86 -14.17 12.50
N VAL A 24 -4.14 -14.03 11.42
CA VAL A 24 -3.95 -12.72 10.75
C VAL A 24 -4.93 -12.51 9.60
N THR A 25 -5.43 -13.61 9.02
CA THR A 25 -6.29 -13.56 7.83
C THR A 25 -7.68 -12.98 8.12
N GLY A 26 -8.27 -13.25 9.27
CA GLY A 26 -9.64 -12.79 9.58
C GLY A 26 -9.78 -11.27 9.76
N LEU A 27 -8.73 -10.60 10.22
CA LEU A 27 -8.73 -9.14 10.39
C LEU A 27 -8.37 -8.43 9.06
N LEU A 28 -7.45 -9.02 8.30
CA LEU A 28 -7.06 -8.47 7.01
C LEU A 28 -8.15 -8.68 5.94
N GLU A 29 -8.82 -9.83 5.94
CA GLU A 29 -9.89 -10.11 4.96
C GLU A 29 -11.10 -9.19 5.13
N ASN A 30 -11.50 -8.87 6.37
CA ASN A 30 -12.58 -7.92 6.61
C ASN A 30 -12.20 -6.49 6.19
N GLN A 31 -10.96 -6.09 6.39
CA GLN A 31 -10.51 -4.75 6.02
C GLN A 31 -10.23 -4.62 4.53
N PHE A 32 -9.68 -5.67 3.89
CA PHE A 32 -9.54 -5.70 2.44
C PHE A 32 -10.89 -5.74 1.71
N SER A 33 -11.91 -6.37 2.29
CA SER A 33 -13.27 -6.37 1.73
C SER A 33 -13.89 -4.98 1.74
N VAL A 34 -13.75 -4.25 2.82
CA VAL A 34 -14.26 -2.85 2.94
C VAL A 34 -13.55 -1.92 1.96
N ILE A 35 -12.24 -2.16 1.74
CA ILE A 35 -11.47 -1.37 0.75
C ILE A 35 -11.87 -1.74 -0.68
N ALA A 36 -12.05 -3.01 -0.96
CA ALA A 36 -12.48 -3.46 -2.29
C ALA A 36 -13.87 -2.90 -2.64
N GLU A 37 -14.79 -2.88 -1.69
CA GLU A 37 -16.12 -2.29 -1.89
C GLU A 37 -16.07 -0.77 -2.04
N HIS A 38 -15.22 -0.10 -1.27
CA HIS A 38 -15.05 1.35 -1.38
C HIS A 38 -14.33 1.75 -2.67
N CYS A 39 -13.33 0.96 -3.10
CA CYS A 39 -12.66 1.14 -4.39
C CYS A 39 -13.62 0.89 -5.57
N LEU A 40 -14.56 -0.06 -5.44
CA LEU A 40 -15.56 -0.34 -6.46
C LEU A 40 -16.59 0.79 -6.58
N SER A 41 -17.01 1.40 -5.46
CA SER A 41 -17.94 2.54 -5.50
C SER A 41 -17.34 3.76 -6.17
N ILE A 42 -16.03 3.98 -6.00
CA ILE A 42 -15.30 5.09 -6.63
C ILE A 42 -15.06 4.85 -8.12
N ALA A 43 -14.86 3.58 -8.52
CA ALA A 43 -14.72 3.24 -9.93
C ALA A 43 -15.99 3.54 -10.74
N PHE A 44 -17.16 3.50 -10.11
CA PHE A 44 -18.45 3.78 -10.77
C PHE A 44 -18.69 5.26 -11.05
N ASP A 45 -18.06 6.16 -10.28
CA ASP A 45 -18.17 7.62 -10.50
C ASP A 45 -17.15 8.18 -11.52
N CYS A 46 -16.19 7.36 -11.94
CA CYS A 46 -15.10 7.80 -12.83
C CYS A 46 -15.52 8.01 -14.29
N GLU A 47 -16.67 7.52 -14.72
CA GLU A 47 -17.14 7.69 -16.11
C GLU A 47 -17.57 9.11 -16.46
N LYS A 48 -17.55 10.03 -15.50
CA LYS A 48 -18.25 11.33 -15.64
C LYS A 48 -17.41 12.54 -16.02
N THR A 49 -16.09 12.54 -15.94
CA THR A 49 -15.35 13.78 -16.33
C THR A 49 -13.93 13.55 -16.77
N MET A 50 -13.71 13.17 -18.00
CA MET A 50 -12.46 13.48 -18.69
C MET A 50 -12.39 15.00 -18.84
N THR A 51 -11.45 15.61 -18.18
CA THR A 51 -11.24 17.06 -18.31
C THR A 51 -10.60 17.40 -19.65
N SER A 52 -10.75 18.62 -20.11
CA SER A 52 -10.24 19.11 -21.41
C SER A 52 -8.71 19.06 -21.52
N ILE A 53 -7.98 18.79 -20.43
CA ILE A 53 -6.50 18.69 -20.39
C ILE A 53 -5.99 17.25 -20.56
N ALA A 54 -6.86 16.25 -20.54
CA ALA A 54 -6.46 14.86 -20.70
C ALA A 54 -5.99 14.58 -22.14
N GLN A 55 -4.72 14.24 -22.29
CA GLN A 55 -4.12 13.79 -23.54
C GLN A 55 -3.32 12.51 -23.31
N ASN A 56 -3.62 11.46 -24.03
CA ASN A 56 -3.04 10.12 -23.88
C ASN A 56 -3.16 9.57 -22.45
N PHE A 57 -4.14 10.02 -21.70
CA PHE A 57 -4.48 9.53 -20.36
C PHE A 57 -5.75 8.71 -20.44
N HIS A 58 -5.56 7.40 -20.53
CA HIS A 58 -6.67 6.47 -20.72
C HIS A 58 -7.45 6.29 -19.42
N THR A 59 -8.76 6.09 -19.49
CA THR A 59 -9.64 5.87 -18.33
C THR A 59 -9.17 4.70 -17.46
N GLU A 60 -8.63 3.64 -18.03
CA GLU A 60 -8.07 2.51 -17.32
C GLU A 60 -6.83 2.91 -16.50
N SER A 61 -6.00 3.78 -17.02
CA SER A 61 -4.86 4.36 -16.27
C SER A 61 -5.33 5.23 -15.11
N GLU A 62 -6.39 6.01 -15.31
CA GLU A 62 -7.02 6.82 -14.24
C GLU A 62 -7.59 5.92 -13.13
N ILE A 63 -8.33 4.88 -13.46
CA ILE A 63 -8.84 3.89 -12.51
C ILE A 63 -7.70 3.20 -11.76
N GLY A 64 -6.64 2.81 -12.47
CA GLY A 64 -5.45 2.22 -11.87
C GLY A 64 -4.75 3.16 -10.89
N LEU A 65 -4.57 4.43 -11.25
CA LEU A 65 -4.02 5.46 -10.36
C LEU A 65 -4.89 5.67 -9.12
N ASN A 66 -6.19 5.76 -9.26
CA ASN A 66 -7.12 5.90 -8.14
C ASN A 66 -7.04 4.71 -7.19
N LYS A 67 -6.95 3.48 -7.72
CA LYS A 67 -6.74 2.28 -6.93
C LYS A 67 -5.42 2.36 -6.16
N GLN A 68 -4.32 2.74 -6.80
CA GLN A 68 -3.02 2.84 -6.14
C GLN A 68 -2.99 3.94 -5.09
N ILE A 69 -3.54 5.12 -5.35
CA ILE A 69 -3.67 6.20 -4.35
C ILE A 69 -4.39 5.70 -3.10
N ASN A 70 -5.44 4.88 -3.25
CA ASN A 70 -6.14 4.29 -2.11
C ASN A 70 -5.27 3.30 -1.36
N VAL A 71 -4.47 2.49 -2.03
CA VAL A 71 -3.53 1.54 -1.43
C VAL A 71 -2.50 2.30 -0.59
N GLU A 72 -1.89 3.36 -1.10
CA GLU A 72 -0.88 4.16 -0.38
C GLU A 72 -1.48 4.84 0.86
N LEU A 73 -2.68 5.39 0.75
CA LEU A 73 -3.35 6.01 1.90
C LEU A 73 -3.74 4.99 2.95
N TYR A 74 -4.14 3.82 2.52
CA TYR A 74 -4.41 2.70 3.42
C TYR A 74 -3.12 2.27 4.12
N ALA A 75 -2.03 2.09 3.39
CA ALA A 75 -0.72 1.80 3.93
C ALA A 75 -0.31 2.84 4.97
N SER A 76 -0.45 4.11 4.65
CA SER A 76 -0.19 5.21 5.59
C SER A 76 -1.00 5.09 6.88
N ASN A 77 -2.30 4.79 6.79
CA ASN A 77 -3.16 4.61 7.96
C ASN A 77 -2.79 3.36 8.77
N LEU A 78 -2.40 2.29 8.11
CA LEU A 78 -1.93 1.09 8.78
C LEU A 78 -0.64 1.36 9.56
N TYR A 79 0.32 1.99 8.96
CA TYR A 79 1.57 2.37 9.62
C TYR A 79 1.33 3.36 10.78
N LEU A 80 0.36 4.26 10.65
CA LEU A 80 -0.03 5.16 11.75
C LEU A 80 -0.63 4.38 12.92
N SER A 81 -1.43 3.37 12.65
CA SER A 81 -2.00 2.49 13.67
C SER A 81 -0.92 1.67 14.37
N MET A 82 0.05 1.12 13.61
CA MET A 82 1.23 0.45 14.19
C MET A 82 2.01 1.42 15.08
N ALA A 83 2.26 2.61 14.63
CA ALA A 83 2.98 3.64 15.40
C ALA A 83 2.26 3.93 16.72
N ALA A 84 0.95 4.12 16.69
CA ALA A 84 0.13 4.39 17.89
C ALA A 84 0.16 3.21 18.87
N TYR A 85 0.13 1.97 18.39
CA TYR A 85 0.23 0.79 19.23
C TYR A 85 1.57 0.73 19.98
N PHE A 86 2.69 0.93 19.30
CA PHE A 86 4.01 0.89 19.92
C PHE A 86 4.32 2.11 20.81
N ASP A 87 3.57 3.20 20.69
CA ASP A 87 3.67 4.40 21.51
C ASP A 87 2.88 4.30 22.83
N ARG A 88 2.05 3.28 22.99
CA ARG A 88 1.28 3.03 24.21
C ARG A 88 2.20 2.79 25.42
N HIS A 89 1.76 3.25 26.60
CA HIS A 89 2.52 3.11 27.85
C HIS A 89 2.76 1.65 28.30
N ASP A 90 1.88 0.72 27.90
CA ASP A 90 1.96 -0.72 28.19
C ASP A 90 2.78 -1.52 27.14
N VAL A 91 3.17 -0.91 26.06
CA VAL A 91 4.05 -1.46 25.02
C VAL A 91 5.45 -0.82 25.06
N ALA A 92 5.51 0.46 25.14
CA ALA A 92 6.70 1.30 25.36
C ALA A 92 7.92 0.98 24.47
N LEU A 93 7.71 0.87 23.15
CA LEU A 93 8.75 0.66 22.14
C LEU A 93 8.87 1.88 21.19
N PRO A 94 9.46 2.97 21.65
CA PRO A 94 9.46 4.24 20.90
C PRO A 94 10.23 4.18 19.58
N GLY A 95 11.17 3.25 19.39
CA GLY A 95 11.88 3.07 18.12
C GLY A 95 10.94 2.53 17.05
N PHE A 96 10.12 1.54 17.39
CA PHE A 96 9.08 1.02 16.51
C PHE A 96 8.03 2.10 16.21
N ALA A 97 7.56 2.81 17.23
CA ALA A 97 6.62 3.91 17.06
C ALA A 97 7.15 4.96 16.06
N ASN A 98 8.38 5.36 16.19
CA ASN A 98 9.01 6.35 15.30
C ASN A 98 9.28 5.80 13.91
N PHE A 99 9.63 4.51 13.80
CA PHE A 99 9.83 3.86 12.51
C PHE A 99 8.50 3.87 11.72
N PHE A 100 7.44 3.34 12.30
CA PHE A 100 6.13 3.27 11.63
C PHE A 100 5.51 4.64 11.36
N ARG A 101 5.78 5.63 12.20
CA ARG A 101 5.37 7.03 11.94
C ARG A 101 6.01 7.57 10.67
N ARG A 102 7.30 7.30 10.48
CA ARG A 102 8.00 7.70 9.25
C ARG A 102 7.46 6.97 8.02
N GLN A 103 7.22 5.66 8.14
CA GLN A 103 6.62 4.89 7.03
C GLN A 103 5.23 5.46 6.67
N SER A 104 4.41 5.80 7.66
CA SER A 104 3.12 6.46 7.42
C SER A 104 3.25 7.76 6.64
N ASP A 105 4.24 8.57 6.98
CA ASP A 105 4.51 9.84 6.31
C ASP A 105 5.02 9.61 4.88
N GLU A 106 5.85 8.59 4.65
CA GLU A 106 6.35 8.18 3.34
C GLU A 106 5.18 7.77 2.42
N GLU A 107 4.33 6.85 2.87
CA GLU A 107 3.17 6.40 2.08
C GLU A 107 2.19 7.53 1.78
N ARG A 108 2.01 8.43 2.75
CA ARG A 108 1.21 9.63 2.52
C ARG A 108 1.81 10.52 1.42
N GLN A 109 3.12 10.62 1.37
CA GLN A 109 3.82 11.38 0.32
C GLN A 109 3.66 10.69 -1.04
N HIS A 110 3.71 9.36 -1.10
CA HIS A 110 3.46 8.58 -2.31
C HIS A 110 2.06 8.85 -2.85
N ALA A 111 1.05 8.72 -1.99
CA ALA A 111 -0.33 9.06 -2.37
C ALA A 111 -0.43 10.50 -2.91
N MET A 112 0.25 11.46 -2.29
CA MET A 112 0.25 12.85 -2.74
C MET A 112 0.95 13.06 -4.08
N LYS A 113 2.04 12.31 -4.34
CA LYS A 113 2.72 12.31 -5.64
C LYS A 113 1.77 11.81 -6.75
N LEU A 114 1.10 10.68 -6.49
CA LEU A 114 0.14 10.09 -7.42
C LEU A 114 -1.06 11.03 -7.67
N ILE A 115 -1.61 11.63 -6.62
CA ILE A 115 -2.69 12.62 -6.73
C ILE A 115 -2.24 13.82 -7.57
N LYS A 116 -1.06 14.33 -7.31
CA LYS A 116 -0.50 15.47 -8.08
C LYS A 116 -0.34 15.11 -9.56
N TYR A 117 0.19 13.93 -9.82
CA TYR A 117 0.35 13.41 -11.18
C TYR A 117 -1.02 13.24 -11.85
N GLN A 118 -1.97 12.62 -11.17
CA GLN A 118 -3.34 12.43 -11.66
C GLN A 118 -4.03 13.77 -11.99
N ASN A 119 -3.91 14.75 -11.10
CA ASN A 119 -4.45 16.09 -11.34
C ASN A 119 -3.80 16.77 -12.53
N LEU A 120 -2.48 16.60 -12.72
CA LEU A 120 -1.73 17.09 -13.89
C LEU A 120 -2.25 16.45 -15.17
N ARG A 121 -2.64 15.18 -15.10
CA ARG A 121 -3.15 14.40 -16.25
C ARG A 121 -4.66 14.51 -16.43
N GLY A 122 -5.40 15.06 -15.47
CA GLY A 122 -6.82 15.35 -15.55
C GLY A 122 -7.76 14.45 -14.73
N GLY A 123 -7.30 13.76 -13.69
CA GLY A 123 -8.07 12.80 -12.89
C GLY A 123 -8.28 13.13 -11.40
N ARG A 124 -8.77 12.20 -10.49
CA ARG A 124 -9.23 12.44 -9.09
C ARG A 124 -9.08 11.24 -8.10
N LYS A 125 -9.10 11.21 -6.61
CA LYS A 125 -8.56 10.39 -5.48
C LYS A 125 -9.46 9.88 -4.32
N PRO A 126 -9.08 8.97 -3.17
CA PRO A 126 -9.68 8.45 -1.86
C PRO A 126 -8.94 8.18 -0.56
N SER A 127 -8.94 6.63 1.35
CA SER A 127 -8.86 6.29 2.88
C SER A 127 -8.20 5.28 3.74
N SER A 128 -7.63 3.53 6.40
CA SER A 128 -7.80 2.62 7.65
C SER A 128 -6.87 2.17 8.76
N ASP A 129 -6.42 0.39 10.31
CA ASP A 129 -5.96 0.11 11.69
C ASP A 129 -5.40 -1.11 12.42
N ASP A 130 -4.59 -1.85 13.46
CA ASP A 130 -4.13 -2.63 14.64
C ASP A 130 -2.97 -3.65 14.45
N TRP A 131 -1.91 -3.81 15.44
CA TRP A 131 -0.66 -4.56 15.19
C TRP A 131 -0.01 -5.11 16.46
N GLY A 132 0.26 -6.43 16.59
CA GLY A 132 0.80 -7.16 17.74
C GLY A 132 2.26 -6.83 18.14
N SER A 133 3.18 -7.81 18.13
CA SER A 133 4.62 -7.63 18.40
C SER A 133 5.33 -6.89 17.26
N GLY A 134 6.53 -6.39 17.52
CA GLY A 134 7.37 -5.78 16.50
C GLY A 134 7.66 -6.71 15.32
N LEU A 135 7.82 -8.00 15.59
CA LEU A 135 7.99 -9.01 14.54
C LEU A 135 6.73 -9.15 13.68
N GLU A 136 5.55 -9.19 14.31
CA GLU A 136 4.27 -9.29 13.61
C GLU A 136 4.01 -8.02 12.79
N ALA A 137 4.26 -6.87 13.36
CA ALA A 137 4.13 -5.59 12.69
C ALA A 137 5.08 -5.46 11.48
N MET A 138 6.36 -5.85 11.61
CA MET A 138 7.32 -5.82 10.50
C MET A 138 6.99 -6.87 9.44
N THR A 139 6.41 -7.99 9.83
CA THR A 139 5.96 -9.03 8.88
C THR A 139 4.74 -8.54 8.09
N ALA A 140 3.81 -7.90 8.76
CA ALA A 140 2.65 -7.28 8.12
C ALA A 140 3.07 -6.13 7.20
N ALA A 141 4.01 -5.30 7.62
CA ALA A 141 4.60 -4.25 6.81
C ALA A 141 5.25 -4.81 5.55
N LEU A 142 6.03 -5.89 5.66
CA LEU A 142 6.65 -6.55 4.50
C LEU A 142 5.59 -7.10 3.53
N ALA A 143 4.51 -7.67 4.04
CA ALA A 143 3.41 -8.15 3.21
C ALA A 143 2.69 -6.98 2.51
N LEU A 144 2.51 -5.89 3.21
CA LEU A 144 1.92 -4.65 2.70
C LEU A 144 2.76 -4.09 1.54
N GLU A 145 4.06 -3.90 1.72
CA GLU A 145 4.95 -3.38 0.67
C GLU A 145 4.98 -4.28 -0.57
N LYS A 146 4.94 -5.59 -0.39
CA LYS A 146 4.81 -6.51 -1.52
C LYS A 146 3.49 -6.32 -2.29
N SER A 147 2.42 -6.01 -1.58
CA SER A 147 1.12 -5.74 -2.19
C SER A 147 1.11 -4.39 -2.92
N VAL A 148 1.72 -3.38 -2.32
CA VAL A 148 1.91 -2.06 -2.94
C VAL A 148 2.73 -2.19 -4.22
N ASN A 149 3.86 -2.88 -4.16
CA ASN A 149 4.71 -3.13 -5.32
C ASN A 149 3.96 -3.87 -6.43
N GLN A 150 3.15 -4.87 -6.08
CA GLN A 150 2.34 -5.59 -7.06
C GLN A 150 1.33 -4.66 -7.76
N GLY A 151 0.69 -3.77 -6.99
CA GLY A 151 -0.21 -2.75 -7.55
C GLY A 151 0.50 -1.78 -8.49
N LEU A 152 1.71 -1.37 -8.14
CA LEU A 152 2.54 -0.50 -8.99
C LEU A 152 2.96 -1.19 -10.30
N LEU A 153 3.30 -2.48 -10.24
CA LEU A 153 3.63 -3.28 -11.42
C LEU A 153 2.42 -3.44 -12.34
N GLU A 154 1.24 -3.67 -11.79
CA GLU A 154 -0.01 -3.76 -12.54
C GLU A 154 -0.32 -2.40 -13.22
N LEU A 155 -0.15 -1.33 -12.49
CA LEU A 155 -0.36 0.02 -13.01
C LEU A 155 0.64 0.37 -14.12
N HIS A 156 1.90 -0.05 -13.95
CA HIS A 156 2.93 0.11 -14.98
C HIS A 156 2.57 -0.67 -16.25
N ALA A 157 2.08 -1.90 -16.11
CA ALA A 157 1.65 -2.72 -17.23
C ALA A 157 0.46 -2.09 -18.00
N ILE A 158 -0.46 -1.44 -17.28
CA ILE A 158 -1.56 -0.68 -17.90
C ILE A 158 -1.01 0.50 -18.69
N ALA A 159 -0.09 1.26 -18.12
CA ALA A 159 0.54 2.40 -18.80
C ALA A 159 1.29 1.94 -20.06
N GLU A 160 2.03 0.82 -19.99
CA GLU A 160 2.76 0.24 -21.12
C GLU A 160 1.80 -0.21 -22.23
N HIS A 161 0.71 -0.88 -21.85
CA HIS A 161 -0.31 -1.31 -22.80
C HIS A 161 -0.89 -0.13 -23.60
N HIS A 162 -1.11 0.98 -22.93
CA HIS A 162 -1.61 2.21 -23.56
C HIS A 162 -0.50 3.11 -24.16
N LYS A 163 0.76 2.64 -24.12
CA LYS A 163 1.93 3.36 -24.64
C LYS A 163 2.12 4.75 -24.00
N ASP A 164 1.76 4.87 -22.74
CA ASP A 164 1.98 6.07 -21.93
C ASP A 164 3.39 6.02 -21.29
N CYS A 165 4.40 6.30 -22.10
CA CYS A 165 5.80 6.26 -21.68
C CYS A 165 6.07 7.21 -20.49
N ASN A 166 5.40 8.36 -20.44
CA ASN A 166 5.59 9.32 -19.34
C ASN A 166 5.14 8.74 -18.00
N MET A 167 4.04 8.00 -18.00
CA MET A 167 3.56 7.31 -16.80
C MET A 167 4.47 6.12 -16.43
N CYS A 168 4.99 5.38 -17.41
CA CYS A 168 5.95 4.30 -17.16
C CYS A 168 7.23 4.82 -16.48
N ASP A 169 7.82 5.88 -17.01
CA ASP A 169 9.02 6.51 -16.46
C ASP A 169 8.75 7.06 -15.05
N PHE A 170 7.61 7.72 -14.85
CA PHE A 170 7.19 8.24 -13.55
C PHE A 170 7.07 7.14 -12.50
N LEU A 171 6.42 6.02 -12.81
CA LEU A 171 6.28 4.89 -11.89
C LEU A 171 7.62 4.20 -11.61
N ALA A 172 8.46 4.04 -12.62
CA ALA A 172 9.76 3.41 -12.48
C ALA A 172 10.70 4.24 -11.61
N ASP A 173 10.76 5.53 -11.82
CA ASP A 173 11.72 6.41 -11.15
C ASP A 173 11.29 6.85 -9.75
N GLU A 174 10.00 7.07 -9.54
CA GLU A 174 9.49 7.59 -8.26
C GLU A 174 9.04 6.50 -7.28
N PHE A 175 8.78 5.27 -7.76
CA PHE A 175 8.19 4.21 -6.92
C PHE A 175 8.91 2.87 -7.01
N LEU A 176 9.06 2.26 -8.16
CA LEU A 176 9.54 0.88 -8.27
C LEU A 176 10.97 0.69 -7.74
N LYS A 177 11.82 1.68 -7.86
CA LYS A 177 13.17 1.66 -7.25
C LYS A 177 13.10 1.65 -5.74
N GLU A 178 12.27 2.50 -5.18
CA GLU A 178 12.09 2.62 -3.73
C GLU A 178 11.48 1.36 -3.14
N GLN A 179 10.53 0.73 -3.83
CA GLN A 179 9.90 -0.51 -3.42
C GLN A 179 10.89 -1.67 -3.26
N VAL A 180 11.88 -1.78 -4.15
CA VAL A 180 12.94 -2.78 -4.01
C VAL A 180 13.73 -2.57 -2.72
N GLU A 181 14.04 -1.33 -2.39
CA GLU A 181 14.78 -0.97 -1.19
C GLU A 181 13.95 -1.16 0.09
N ALA A 182 12.68 -0.77 0.08
CA ALA A 182 11.75 -0.91 1.19
C ALA A 182 11.51 -2.39 1.53
N ILE A 183 11.20 -3.22 0.55
CA ILE A 183 11.02 -4.68 0.71
C ILE A 183 12.30 -5.32 1.25
N ASN A 184 13.48 -4.94 0.75
CA ASN A 184 14.77 -5.46 1.24
C ASN A 184 15.00 -5.05 2.69
N ARG A 185 14.80 -3.81 3.04
CA ARG A 185 14.95 -3.25 4.40
C ARG A 185 14.03 -3.97 5.39
N LEU A 186 12.74 -4.09 5.07
CA LEU A 186 11.77 -4.81 5.92
C LEU A 186 12.10 -6.29 6.06
N SER A 187 12.55 -6.95 5.00
CA SER A 187 12.98 -8.35 5.06
C SER A 187 14.17 -8.55 6.00
N GLN A 188 15.10 -7.60 6.04
CA GLN A 188 16.22 -7.60 6.97
C GLN A 188 15.74 -7.37 8.41
N HIS A 189 14.78 -6.48 8.64
CA HIS A 189 14.19 -6.25 9.95
C HIS A 189 13.46 -7.47 10.49
N VAL A 190 12.62 -8.12 9.69
CA VAL A 190 11.95 -9.38 10.03
C VAL A 190 12.97 -10.47 10.37
N THR A 191 14.03 -10.60 9.59
CA THR A 191 15.10 -11.60 9.84
C THR A 191 15.83 -11.31 11.15
N SER A 192 16.14 -10.07 11.43
CA SER A 192 16.84 -9.65 12.64
C SER A 192 15.97 -9.87 13.87
N LEU A 193 14.71 -9.49 13.85
CA LEU A 193 13.74 -9.71 14.93
C LEU A 193 13.49 -11.19 15.20
N SER A 194 13.39 -12.00 14.16
CA SER A 194 13.24 -13.45 14.28
C SER A 194 14.45 -14.10 14.97
N ARG A 195 15.64 -13.56 14.77
CA ARG A 195 16.88 -14.06 15.41
C ARG A 195 17.03 -13.58 16.84
N LEU A 196 16.65 -12.35 17.11
CA LEU A 196 16.77 -11.72 18.44
C LEU A 196 15.72 -12.26 19.42
N GLY A 197 14.57 -12.65 18.92
CA GLY A 197 13.45 -13.13 19.72
C GLY A 197 12.69 -12.02 20.47
N PRO A 198 11.59 -12.37 21.14
CA PRO A 198 10.75 -11.43 21.87
C PRO A 198 11.42 -10.87 23.15
N GLY A 199 10.83 -9.84 23.73
CA GLY A 199 11.28 -9.23 24.97
C GLY A 199 12.56 -8.41 24.82
N VAL A 200 13.64 -8.82 25.43
CA VAL A 200 14.92 -8.09 25.42
C VAL A 200 15.45 -7.92 23.99
N GLY A 201 15.28 -8.94 23.14
CA GLY A 201 15.70 -8.89 21.74
C GLY A 201 14.95 -7.79 20.96
N GLU A 202 13.67 -7.72 21.13
CA GLU A 202 12.80 -6.71 20.53
C GLU A 202 13.12 -5.29 21.03
N TYR A 203 13.33 -5.17 22.34
CA TYR A 203 13.75 -3.90 22.98
C TYR A 203 15.10 -3.39 22.45
N LEU A 204 16.07 -4.30 22.29
CA LEU A 204 17.39 -3.94 21.72
C LEU A 204 17.26 -3.54 20.25
N PHE A 205 16.44 -4.22 19.50
CA PHE A 205 16.18 -3.88 18.09
C PHE A 205 15.56 -2.49 17.96
N ASP A 206 14.57 -2.19 18.80
CA ASP A 206 13.93 -0.88 18.86
C ASP A 206 14.95 0.24 19.14
N ASN A 207 15.76 0.06 20.17
CA ASN A 207 16.70 1.11 20.61
C ASN A 207 17.92 1.25 19.68
N LEU A 208 18.49 0.15 19.24
CA LEU A 208 19.75 0.18 18.48
C LEU A 208 19.50 0.33 16.98
N THR A 209 18.51 -0.40 16.45
CA THR A 209 18.28 -0.44 15.01
C THR A 209 17.34 0.67 14.56
N LEU A 210 16.21 0.83 15.22
CA LEU A 210 15.19 1.78 14.77
C LEU A 210 15.42 3.20 15.31
N SER A 211 15.86 3.32 16.57
CA SER A 211 16.13 4.61 17.21
C SER A 211 17.55 5.13 16.99
N GLY A 212 18.48 4.26 16.53
CA GLY A 212 19.87 4.63 16.28
C GLY A 212 20.65 5.03 17.54
N LYS A 213 20.21 4.59 18.74
CA LYS A 213 20.91 4.82 19.99
C LYS A 213 22.12 3.90 20.09
N SER A 214 23.27 4.39 20.52
CA SER A 214 24.40 3.56 20.98
C SER A 214 24.12 3.03 22.38
N LEU A 215 24.60 1.82 22.69
CA LEU A 215 24.63 1.26 24.05
C LEU A 215 25.55 2.07 24.95
#